data_b674ca409272c0aa7ac633d80105aee1
#
_entry.id   b674ca409272c0aa7ac633d80105aee1
#
_cell.length_a   1.000
_cell.length_b   1.000
_cell.length_c   1.000
_cell.angle_alpha   90.00
_cell.angle_beta   90.00
_cell.angle_gamma   90.00
#
_symmetry.space_group_name_H-M   'P 1'
#
loop_
_entity.id
_entity.type
_entity.pdbx_description
1 polymer ?
#
loop_
_entity_poly.entity_id
_entity_poly.type
_entity_poly.pdbx_seq_one_letter_code
_entity_poly.pdbx_strand_id
1 'polypeptide(L)'
;KISGHFIQGHVDTTAKIRKINLTDKSWILRLELEDKKLKKFLVEKASISINGVSLTISKVTNDYFEIYVIPHTLKLTNLRYLNINNKVNVELDILCKYIYKYSN
;
A
#
# COMPACT_ATOMS: atom_id res chain seq x y z
N LYS A 1 5.94 -9.95 12.86
CA LYS A 1 4.88 -9.11 12.31
C LYS A 1 5.47 -7.97 11.51
N ILE A 2 4.96 -7.75 10.31
CA ILE A 2 5.57 -6.80 9.39
C ILE A 2 5.15 -5.37 9.69
N SER A 3 3.92 -5.16 10.10
CA SER A 3 3.41 -3.83 10.36
C SER A 3 2.35 -3.89 11.45
N GLY A 4 1.96 -2.73 11.96
CA GLY A 4 0.92 -2.62 12.96
C GLY A 4 -0.51 -2.64 12.41
N HIS A 5 -0.64 -2.82 11.12
CA HIS A 5 -1.94 -2.82 10.47
C HIS A 5 -2.76 -4.05 10.86
N PHE A 6 -3.99 -3.82 11.29
CA PHE A 6 -4.94 -4.89 11.51
C PHE A 6 -5.62 -5.22 10.18
N ILE A 7 -5.29 -6.38 9.61
CA ILE A 7 -5.83 -6.80 8.32
C ILE A 7 -7.14 -7.53 8.55
N GLN A 8 -8.22 -7.00 7.99
CA GLN A 8 -9.55 -7.55 8.16
C GLN A 8 -9.96 -8.53 7.07
N GLY A 9 -9.18 -8.62 6.00
CA GLY A 9 -9.53 -9.47 4.86
C GLY A 9 -10.57 -8.85 3.93
N HIS A 10 -10.85 -7.57 4.08
CA HIS A 10 -11.80 -6.86 3.24
C HIS A 10 -11.07 -5.96 2.25
N VAL A 11 -11.09 -6.35 1.00
CA VAL A 11 -10.46 -5.57 -0.07
C VAL A 11 -11.30 -4.32 -0.32
N ASP A 12 -10.71 -3.14 -0.16
CA ASP A 12 -11.40 -1.89 -0.41
C ASP A 12 -11.40 -1.52 -1.89
N THR A 13 -10.31 -1.78 -2.58
CA THR A 13 -10.16 -1.47 -3.99
C THR A 13 -8.95 -2.21 -4.55
N THR A 14 -8.64 -1.93 -5.80
CA THR A 14 -7.41 -2.41 -6.41
C THR A 14 -6.53 -1.21 -6.76
N ALA A 15 -5.26 -1.49 -6.99
CA ALA A 15 -4.32 -0.49 -7.47
C ALA A 15 -3.46 -1.12 -8.55
N LYS A 16 -2.93 -0.30 -9.43
CA LYS A 16 -2.04 -0.75 -10.48
C LYS A 16 -0.63 -0.30 -10.17
N ILE A 17 0.32 -1.22 -10.32
CA ILE A 17 1.73 -0.90 -10.12
C ILE A 17 2.22 -0.09 -11.31
N ARG A 18 2.74 1.10 -11.04
CA ARG A 18 3.21 2.01 -12.09
C ARG A 18 4.71 2.05 -12.21
N LYS A 19 5.42 1.77 -11.12
CA LYS A 19 6.88 1.83 -11.13
C LYS A 19 7.42 0.93 -10.03
N ILE A 20 8.55 0.30 -10.29
CA ILE A 20 9.29 -0.50 -9.31
C ILE A 20 10.72 0.00 -9.33
N ASN A 21 11.17 0.58 -8.24
CA ASN A 21 12.54 1.04 -8.07
C ASN A 21 13.26 0.14 -7.09
N LEU A 22 14.43 -0.31 -7.49
CA LEU A 22 15.32 -1.05 -6.62
C LEU A 22 16.27 -0.06 -5.95
N THR A 23 16.34 -0.10 -4.63
CA THR A 23 17.30 0.70 -3.87
C THR A 23 18.05 -0.26 -2.97
N ASP A 24 19.36 -0.34 -3.10
CA ASP A 24 20.13 -1.34 -2.36
C ASP A 24 19.46 -2.71 -2.46
N LYS A 25 18.82 -3.13 -1.38
CA LYS A 25 18.14 -4.43 -1.31
C LYS A 25 16.65 -4.28 -1.13
N SER A 26 16.14 -3.07 -1.14
CA SER A 26 14.73 -2.78 -0.91
C SER A 26 14.06 -2.35 -2.20
N TRP A 27 12.74 -2.40 -2.20
CA TRP A 27 11.94 -1.94 -3.34
C TRP A 27 11.10 -0.75 -2.92
N ILE A 28 10.93 0.18 -3.87
CA ILE A 28 9.91 1.20 -3.77
C ILE A 28 8.89 0.91 -4.86
N LEU A 29 7.67 0.66 -4.46
CA LEU A 29 6.56 0.41 -5.38
C LEU A 29 5.72 1.66 -5.49
N ARG A 30 5.50 2.11 -6.72
CA ARG A 30 4.58 3.23 -7.00
C ARG A 30 3.27 2.65 -7.50
N LEU A 31 2.18 3.02 -6.85
CA LEU A 31 0.87 2.47 -7.15
C LEU A 31 -0.14 3.58 -7.40
N GLU A 32 -1.10 3.27 -8.23
CA GLU A 32 -2.21 4.16 -8.52
C GLU A 32 -3.51 3.45 -8.16
N LEU A 33 -4.29 4.06 -7.26
CA LEU A 33 -5.60 3.51 -6.88
C LEU A 33 -6.56 3.56 -8.06
N GLU A 34 -7.35 2.51 -8.21
CA GLU A 34 -8.39 2.51 -9.22
C GLU A 34 -9.60 3.32 -8.77
N ASP A 35 -9.99 3.21 -7.52
CA ASP A 35 -11.05 4.05 -6.96
C ASP A 35 -10.45 5.30 -6.35
N LYS A 36 -10.49 6.39 -7.11
CA LYS A 36 -9.90 7.66 -6.68
C LYS A 36 -10.58 8.28 -5.48
N LYS A 37 -11.81 7.87 -5.17
CA LYS A 37 -12.51 8.39 -4.00
C LYS A 37 -11.84 7.98 -2.69
N LEU A 38 -11.08 6.90 -2.72
CA LEU A 38 -10.43 6.38 -1.52
C LEU A 38 -9.08 7.03 -1.25
N LYS A 39 -8.61 7.89 -2.13
CA LYS A 39 -7.34 8.60 -1.97
C LYS A 39 -7.24 9.36 -0.65
N LYS A 40 -8.35 9.87 -0.17
CA LYS A 40 -8.40 10.62 1.09
C LYS A 40 -7.97 9.80 2.31
N PHE A 41 -7.96 8.47 2.19
CA PHE A 41 -7.53 7.59 3.28
C PHE A 41 -6.05 7.24 3.20
N LEU A 42 -5.34 7.69 2.18
CA LEU A 42 -3.91 7.44 2.04
C LEU A 42 -3.15 8.50 2.85
N VAL A 43 -2.45 8.05 3.87
CA VAL A 43 -1.71 8.94 4.78
C VAL A 43 -0.28 8.43 4.87
N GLU A 44 0.69 9.33 4.68
CA GLU A 44 2.09 8.95 4.80
C GLU A 44 2.37 8.40 6.19
N LYS A 45 3.16 7.36 6.24
CA LYS A 45 3.56 6.59 7.43
C LYS A 45 2.44 5.70 7.98
N ALA A 46 1.26 5.75 7.41
CA ALA A 46 0.17 4.84 7.79
C ALA A 46 0.38 3.48 7.12
N SER A 47 -0.33 2.50 7.63
CA SER A 47 -0.30 1.14 7.11
C SER A 47 -1.29 0.97 5.98
N ILE A 48 -0.96 0.06 5.08
CA ILE A 48 -1.83 -0.35 3.99
C ILE A 48 -1.54 -1.82 3.70
N SER A 49 -2.55 -2.58 3.32
CA SER A 49 -2.34 -3.97 2.94
C SER A 49 -2.39 -4.10 1.42
N ILE A 50 -1.35 -4.70 0.87
CA ILE A 50 -1.25 -4.99 -0.56
C ILE A 50 -1.19 -6.49 -0.73
N ASN A 51 -2.20 -7.06 -1.40
CA ASN A 51 -2.34 -8.51 -1.56
C ASN A 51 -2.19 -9.26 -0.24
N GLY A 52 -2.75 -8.68 0.84
CA GLY A 52 -2.72 -9.30 2.16
C GLY A 52 -1.44 -9.05 2.95
N VAL A 53 -0.49 -8.31 2.41
CA VAL A 53 0.75 -7.99 3.11
C VAL A 53 0.68 -6.57 3.65
N SER A 54 0.85 -6.41 4.97
CA SER A 54 0.76 -5.11 5.61
C SER A 54 2.08 -4.36 5.44
N LEU A 55 1.98 -3.15 4.88
CA LEU A 55 3.14 -2.34 4.51
C LEU A 55 2.94 -0.90 4.97
N THR A 56 3.98 -0.09 4.85
CA THR A 56 3.92 1.31 5.24
C THR A 56 3.97 2.21 4.01
N ILE A 57 3.08 3.19 3.99
CA ILE A 57 3.04 4.19 2.92
C ILE A 57 4.19 5.17 3.15
N SER A 58 5.08 5.31 2.17
CA SER A 58 6.22 6.22 2.28
C SER A 58 5.98 7.59 1.65
N LYS A 59 5.06 7.66 0.69
CA LYS A 59 4.80 8.92 -0.03
C LYS A 59 3.39 8.91 -0.59
N VAL A 60 2.73 10.07 -0.58
CA VAL A 60 1.41 10.24 -1.18
C VAL A 60 1.43 11.50 -2.04
N THR A 61 0.97 11.39 -3.28
CA THR A 61 0.80 12.52 -4.18
C THR A 61 -0.63 12.51 -4.72
N ASN A 62 -0.97 13.48 -5.54
CA ASN A 62 -2.29 13.51 -6.16
C ASN A 62 -2.52 12.35 -7.11
N ASP A 63 -1.48 11.82 -7.71
CA ASP A 63 -1.60 10.82 -8.78
C ASP A 63 -1.24 9.42 -8.35
N TYR A 64 -0.46 9.26 -7.30
CA TYR A 64 0.02 7.95 -6.89
C TYR A 64 0.43 7.95 -5.41
N PHE A 65 0.72 6.76 -4.91
CA PHE A 65 1.36 6.61 -3.61
C PHE A 65 2.50 5.61 -3.73
N GLU A 66 3.44 5.66 -2.80
CA GLU A 66 4.59 4.76 -2.81
C GLU A 66 4.69 3.99 -1.52
N ILE A 67 5.15 2.76 -1.65
CA ILE A 67 5.38 1.85 -0.54
C ILE A 67 6.82 1.40 -0.57
N TYR A 68 7.44 1.41 0.58
CA TYR A 68 8.80 0.91 0.76
C TYR A 68 8.72 -0.53 1.26
N VAL A 69 9.32 -1.46 0.50
CA VAL A 69 9.29 -2.88 0.85
C VAL A 69 10.71 -3.31 1.22
N ILE A 70 10.90 -3.67 2.48
CA ILE A 70 12.22 -4.07 2.98
C ILE A 70 12.57 -5.48 2.48
N PRO A 71 13.87 -5.84 2.46
CA PRO A 71 14.31 -7.13 1.92
C PRO A 71 13.66 -8.33 2.59
N HIS A 72 13.48 -8.27 3.89
CA HIS A 72 12.88 -9.37 4.65
C HIS A 72 11.46 -9.66 4.16
N THR A 73 10.69 -8.59 3.94
CA THR A 73 9.31 -8.71 3.42
C THR A 73 9.31 -9.28 2.01
N LEU A 74 10.23 -8.86 1.17
CA LEU A 74 10.35 -9.41 -0.18
C LEU A 74 10.64 -10.91 -0.16
N LYS A 75 11.47 -11.36 0.78
CA LYS A 75 11.80 -12.78 0.90
C LYS A 75 10.61 -13.63 1.33
N LEU A 76 9.77 -13.10 2.23
CA LEU A 76 8.70 -13.86 2.86
C LEU A 76 7.37 -13.77 2.14
N THR A 77 7.26 -12.95 1.11
CA THR A 77 5.97 -12.70 0.44
C THR A 77 6.10 -12.90 -1.06
N ASN A 78 4.95 -12.83 -1.74
CA ASN A 78 4.92 -12.91 -3.19
C ASN A 78 5.14 -11.55 -3.87
N LEU A 79 5.42 -10.50 -3.08
CA LEU A 79 5.56 -9.16 -3.65
C LEU A 79 6.70 -9.07 -4.67
N ARG A 80 7.77 -9.87 -4.49
CA ARG A 80 8.89 -9.86 -5.41
C ARG A 80 8.54 -10.32 -6.83
N TYR A 81 7.38 -10.95 -7.02
CA TYR A 81 6.94 -11.40 -8.32
C TYR A 81 6.06 -10.40 -9.05
N LEU A 82 5.76 -9.26 -8.42
CA LEU A 82 4.93 -8.24 -9.04
C LEU A 82 5.70 -7.52 -10.14
N ASN A 83 4.96 -7.15 -11.17
CA ASN A 83 5.50 -6.42 -12.32
C ASN A 83 4.69 -5.16 -12.56
N ILE A 84 5.27 -4.24 -13.34
CA ILE A 84 4.57 -3.02 -13.75
C ILE A 84 3.29 -3.41 -14.46
N ASN A 85 2.22 -2.67 -14.19
CA ASN A 85 0.86 -2.85 -14.68
C ASN A 85 0.11 -4.02 -14.03
N ASN A 86 0.71 -4.76 -13.11
CA ASN A 86 -0.05 -5.72 -12.34
C ASN A 86 -1.06 -4.98 -11.45
N LYS A 87 -2.21 -5.59 -11.28
CA LYS A 87 -3.20 -5.12 -10.31
C LYS A 87 -2.96 -5.83 -8.98
N VAL A 88 -3.13 -5.09 -7.90
CA VAL A 88 -3.02 -5.63 -6.56
C VAL A 88 -4.25 -5.25 -5.76
N ASN A 89 -4.61 -6.10 -4.81
CA ASN A 89 -5.70 -5.82 -3.90
C ASN A 89 -5.22 -4.89 -2.79
N VAL A 90 -6.02 -3.88 -2.47
CA VAL A 90 -5.69 -2.88 -1.47
C VAL A 90 -6.71 -2.91 -0.35
N GLU A 91 -6.22 -3.04 0.87
CA GLU A 91 -7.02 -2.85 2.07
C GLU A 91 -6.45 -1.67 2.85
N LEU A 92 -7.28 -0.68 3.09
CA LEU A 92 -6.87 0.53 3.78
C LEU A 92 -6.92 0.32 5.29
N ASP A 93 -6.11 1.08 6.02
CA ASP A 93 -6.09 1.01 7.47
C ASP A 93 -7.41 1.53 8.03
N ILE A 94 -8.07 0.69 8.82
CA ILE A 94 -9.36 1.06 9.40
C ILE A 94 -9.24 2.29 10.31
N LEU A 95 -8.08 2.48 10.94
CA LEU A 95 -7.85 3.68 11.76
C LEU A 95 -7.87 4.94 10.91
N CYS A 96 -7.31 4.90 9.72
CA CYS A 96 -7.33 6.06 8.81
C CYS A 96 -8.75 6.40 8.39
N LYS A 97 -9.57 5.38 8.12
CA LYS A 97 -10.98 5.60 7.80
C LYS A 97 -11.73 6.22 8.98
N TYR A 98 -11.45 5.75 10.17
CA TYR A 98 -12.07 6.23 11.39
C TYR A 98 -11.69 7.70 11.65
N ILE A 99 -10.41 8.01 11.58
CA ILE A 99 -9.91 9.36 11.78
C ILE A 99 -10.54 10.31 10.80
N TYR A 100 -10.60 9.95 9.53
CA TYR A 100 -11.22 10.80 8.50
C TYR A 100 -12.69 11.06 8.84
N LYS A 101 -13.42 10.01 9.20
CA LYS A 101 -14.85 10.12 9.47
C LYS A 101 -15.16 11.07 10.63
N TYR A 102 -14.33 11.06 11.68
CA TYR A 102 -14.61 11.82 12.88
C TYR A 102 -13.81 13.12 13.01
N SER A 103 -12.97 13.43 12.05
CA SER A 103 -12.21 14.68 12.05
C SER A 103 -12.88 15.82 11.30
N ASN A 104 -13.95 15.53 10.60
CA ASN A 104 -14.69 16.55 9.82
C ASN A 104 -16.00 16.88 10.48
#